data_25c047b00ec39b8819a00f58d5559c5e
#
_entry.id   25c047b00ec39b8819a00f58d5559c5e
#
_cell.length_a   1.000
_cell.length_b   1.000
_cell.length_c   1.000
_cell.angle_alpha   90.00
_cell.angle_beta   90.00
_cell.angle_gamma   90.00
#
_symmetry.space_group_name_H-M   'P 1'
#
loop_
_entity.id
_entity.type
_entity.pdbx_description
1 polymer ?
#
loop_
_entity_poly.entity_id
_entity_poly.type
_entity_poly.pdbx_seq_one_letter_code
_entity_poly.pdbx_strand_id
1 'polypeptide(L)'
;LRFNVGRDSLSYDGQLAPEGTSTRTVELPTDFISSAQIDLALNEIFRPATVGAKEDFDKLFVPFFCVAADMNARKEVVFRSGDLGEAIRASMSIPFVFKPLRKDDMLLYDGGVFNNFPWRYMRKFYHPDHIIGVKCTTGNKDVTENSSVIDQAMMFITTHTDYALPERNNIFIDRAVDVGMLEFEKATEIIQQGYDDTMARMDEILQTIPARR
;
A
#
# COMPACT_ATOMS: atom_id res chain seq x y z
N LEU A 1 9.03 0.89 19.10
CA LEU A 1 10.29 0.22 19.38
C LEU A 1 11.13 1.12 20.29
N ARG A 2 11.50 0.62 21.48
CA ARG A 2 12.34 1.36 22.43
C ARG A 2 13.71 0.70 22.43
N PHE A 3 14.72 1.47 22.09
CA PHE A 3 16.10 1.02 22.21
C PHE A 3 16.78 1.80 23.35
N ASN A 4 17.44 1.09 24.24
CA ASN A 4 18.29 1.71 25.24
C ASN A 4 19.71 1.84 24.67
N VAL A 5 20.11 3.07 24.40
CA VAL A 5 21.48 3.36 23.94
C VAL A 5 22.27 3.87 25.15
N GLY A 6 23.13 3.04 25.71
CA GLY A 6 24.09 3.44 26.71
C GLY A 6 25.18 4.34 26.11
N ARG A 7 25.75 5.24 26.92
CA ARG A 7 26.71 6.26 26.47
C ARG A 7 28.11 5.73 26.16
N ASP A 8 28.38 4.50 26.51
CA ASP A 8 29.69 3.87 26.26
C ASP A 8 29.51 2.63 25.40
N SER A 9 30.41 2.50 24.44
CA SER A 9 30.54 1.45 23.46
C SER A 9 29.98 0.10 23.91
N LEU A 10 29.26 -0.57 23.03
CA LEU A 10 28.92 -1.98 23.17
C LEU A 10 30.16 -2.80 23.58
N SER A 11 30.35 -3.03 24.88
CA SER A 11 31.23 -4.07 25.31
C SER A 11 30.50 -5.39 25.30
N TYR A 12 31.06 -6.36 24.61
CA TYR A 12 30.45 -7.67 24.33
C TYR A 12 30.47 -8.63 25.51
N ASP A 13 30.84 -8.17 26.69
CA ASP A 13 31.15 -9.02 27.84
C ASP A 13 30.17 -8.94 29.01
N GLY A 14 28.89 -8.69 28.74
CA GLY A 14 27.82 -9.05 29.68
C GLY A 14 27.90 -8.52 31.12
N GLN A 15 28.68 -7.48 31.39
CA GLN A 15 28.73 -6.83 32.71
C GLN A 15 27.64 -5.77 32.83
N LEU A 16 26.90 -5.83 33.93
CA LEU A 16 25.87 -4.83 34.28
C LEU A 16 26.50 -3.42 34.36
N ALA A 17 25.91 -2.48 33.70
CA ALA A 17 26.33 -1.08 33.78
C ALA A 17 26.22 -0.57 35.21
N PRO A 18 27.17 0.27 35.67
CA PRO A 18 27.15 0.81 37.04
C PRO A 18 25.91 1.66 37.29
N GLU A 19 25.35 1.56 38.49
CA GLU A 19 24.23 2.37 38.97
C GLU A 19 24.54 3.86 38.79
N GLY A 20 23.72 4.54 37.97
CA GLY A 20 23.86 5.99 37.71
C GLY A 20 23.96 6.38 36.25
N THR A 21 23.99 5.44 35.32
CA THR A 21 23.99 5.76 33.87
C THR A 21 22.60 6.20 33.42
N SER A 22 22.47 7.47 33.08
CA SER A 22 21.21 7.95 32.48
C SER A 22 21.04 7.33 31.10
N THR A 23 20.19 6.32 30.99
CA THR A 23 19.76 5.74 29.71
C THR A 23 18.91 6.74 28.96
N ARG A 24 19.40 7.24 27.83
CA ARG A 24 18.54 7.96 26.88
C ARG A 24 17.74 6.93 26.10
N THR A 25 16.45 6.90 26.32
CA THR A 25 15.54 6.17 25.45
C THR A 25 15.35 6.96 24.16
N VAL A 26 15.82 6.46 23.03
CA VAL A 26 15.53 7.01 21.73
C VAL A 26 14.25 6.34 21.24
N GLU A 27 13.17 7.07 21.22
CA GLU A 27 11.95 6.63 20.55
C GLU A 27 12.10 6.96 19.07
N LEU A 28 12.19 5.92 18.23
CA LEU A 28 12.10 6.11 16.79
C LEU A 28 10.67 6.53 16.46
N PRO A 29 10.49 7.57 15.64
CA PRO A 29 9.15 7.92 15.17
C PRO A 29 8.54 6.71 14.45
N THR A 30 7.31 6.37 14.78
CA THR A 30 6.57 5.29 14.13
C THR A 30 5.92 5.73 12.83
N ASP A 31 5.97 7.03 12.56
CA ASP A 31 5.41 7.70 11.40
C ASP A 31 6.26 8.93 11.05
N PHE A 32 6.55 9.10 9.77
CA PHE A 32 7.31 10.25 9.27
C PHE A 32 6.40 11.40 8.83
N ILE A 33 5.12 11.13 8.55
CA ILE A 33 4.17 12.11 8.02
C ILE A 33 2.95 12.19 8.95
N SER A 34 2.60 13.42 9.35
CA SER A 34 1.38 13.66 10.13
C SER A 34 0.13 13.27 9.33
N SER A 35 -0.68 12.40 9.88
CA SER A 35 -1.91 11.96 9.22
C SER A 35 -2.99 13.03 9.15
N ALA A 36 -3.00 14.01 10.05
CA ALA A 36 -4.10 14.97 10.19
C ALA A 36 -4.41 15.77 8.92
N GLN A 37 -3.38 16.23 8.21
CA GLN A 37 -3.57 16.97 6.95
C GLN A 37 -4.10 16.07 5.83
N ILE A 38 -3.60 14.83 5.76
CA ILE A 38 -4.04 13.84 4.77
C ILE A 38 -5.48 13.44 5.06
N ASP A 39 -5.81 13.16 6.31
CA ASP A 39 -7.15 12.77 6.74
C ASP A 39 -8.17 13.87 6.40
N LEU A 40 -7.81 15.15 6.63
CA LEU A 40 -8.64 16.29 6.26
C LEU A 40 -8.82 16.39 4.74
N ALA A 41 -7.73 16.32 3.97
CA ALA A 41 -7.78 16.40 2.51
C ALA A 41 -8.60 15.25 1.89
N LEU A 42 -8.42 14.02 2.35
CA LEU A 42 -9.20 12.88 1.88
C LEU A 42 -10.69 13.02 2.21
N ASN A 43 -11.00 13.54 3.41
CA ASN A 43 -12.38 13.80 3.79
C ASN A 43 -13.02 14.88 2.89
N GLU A 44 -12.30 15.98 2.65
CA GLU A 44 -12.77 17.06 1.78
C GLU A 44 -13.03 16.60 0.34
N ILE A 45 -12.11 15.79 -0.21
CA ILE A 45 -12.19 15.32 -1.59
C ILE A 45 -13.28 14.23 -1.76
N PHE A 46 -13.37 13.27 -0.84
CA PHE A 46 -14.19 12.08 -1.04
C PHE A 46 -15.56 12.10 -0.35
N ARG A 47 -15.78 13.02 0.60
CA ARG A 47 -17.07 13.13 1.29
C ARG A 47 -18.27 13.35 0.36
N PRO A 48 -18.21 14.20 -0.69
CA PRO A 48 -19.33 14.34 -1.62
C PRO A 48 -19.68 13.04 -2.33
N ALA A 49 -18.66 12.25 -2.73
CA ALA A 49 -18.85 10.95 -3.36
C ALA A 49 -19.42 9.92 -2.39
N THR A 50 -18.93 9.88 -1.15
CA THR A 50 -19.45 9.02 -0.08
C THR A 50 -20.95 9.26 0.15
N VAL A 51 -21.35 10.53 0.31
CA VAL A 51 -22.75 10.90 0.53
C VAL A 51 -23.60 10.60 -0.69
N GLY A 52 -23.12 10.96 -1.89
CA GLY A 52 -23.83 10.71 -3.15
C GLY A 52 -24.10 9.23 -3.41
N ALA A 53 -23.13 8.39 -3.09
CA ALA A 53 -23.23 6.93 -3.20
C ALA A 53 -23.96 6.28 -2.01
N LYS A 54 -24.33 7.03 -0.97
CA LYS A 54 -24.93 6.52 0.27
C LYS A 54 -24.06 5.45 0.94
N GLU A 55 -22.78 5.71 1.00
CA GLU A 55 -21.76 4.82 1.58
C GLU A 55 -21.66 3.44 0.90
N ASP A 56 -22.19 3.28 -0.28
CA ASP A 56 -22.13 2.04 -1.07
C ASP A 56 -21.21 2.27 -2.28
N PHE A 57 -20.01 1.68 -2.27
CA PHE A 57 -19.01 1.93 -3.30
C PHE A 57 -19.38 1.35 -4.66
N ASP A 58 -20.34 0.42 -4.73
CA ASP A 58 -20.89 -0.07 -5.98
C ASP A 58 -21.79 0.98 -6.69
N LYS A 59 -22.21 2.02 -5.94
CA LYS A 59 -23.01 3.15 -6.46
C LYS A 59 -22.18 4.38 -6.82
N LEU A 60 -20.85 4.32 -6.67
CA LEU A 60 -19.99 5.35 -7.20
C LEU A 60 -20.09 5.39 -8.74
N PHE A 61 -19.71 6.53 -9.34
CA PHE A 61 -19.70 6.66 -10.82
C PHE A 61 -18.93 5.52 -11.50
N VAL A 62 -17.82 5.09 -10.90
CA VAL A 62 -17.13 3.84 -11.20
C VAL A 62 -17.17 2.99 -9.94
N PRO A 63 -17.78 1.80 -9.96
CA PRO A 63 -17.76 0.90 -8.82
C PRO A 63 -16.34 0.66 -8.32
N PHE A 64 -16.15 0.68 -7.02
CA PHE A 64 -14.83 0.70 -6.41
C PHE A 64 -14.73 -0.26 -5.22
N PHE A 65 -13.54 -0.78 -4.99
CA PHE A 65 -13.14 -1.38 -3.73
C PHE A 65 -11.66 -1.08 -3.48
N CYS A 66 -11.26 -1.10 -2.24
CA CYS A 66 -9.85 -1.11 -1.87
C CYS A 66 -9.59 -2.14 -0.76
N VAL A 67 -8.31 -2.45 -0.56
CA VAL A 67 -7.86 -3.44 0.40
C VAL A 67 -6.97 -2.77 1.44
N ALA A 68 -7.14 -3.13 2.70
CA ALA A 68 -6.24 -2.80 3.78
C ALA A 68 -5.79 -4.08 4.49
N ALA A 69 -4.77 -3.96 5.33
CA ALA A 69 -4.25 -5.03 6.16
C ALA A 69 -4.60 -4.79 7.63
N ASP A 70 -5.40 -5.66 8.24
CA ASP A 70 -5.59 -5.66 9.69
C ASP A 70 -4.44 -6.42 10.36
N MET A 71 -3.55 -5.69 11.01
CA MET A 71 -2.39 -6.27 11.67
C MET A 71 -2.72 -7.02 12.95
N ASN A 72 -3.84 -6.69 13.61
CA ASN A 72 -4.28 -7.42 14.79
C ASN A 72 -4.77 -8.82 14.43
N ALA A 73 -5.60 -8.92 13.40
CA ALA A 73 -6.13 -10.19 12.92
C ALA A 73 -5.23 -10.87 11.87
N ARG A 74 -4.18 -10.20 11.37
CA ARG A 74 -3.25 -10.66 10.32
C ARG A 74 -3.98 -11.14 9.06
N LYS A 75 -4.91 -10.33 8.58
CA LYS A 75 -5.73 -10.64 7.41
C LYS A 75 -6.02 -9.41 6.56
N GLU A 76 -6.40 -9.66 5.33
CA GLU A 76 -6.93 -8.65 4.43
C GLU A 76 -8.30 -8.14 4.89
N VAL A 77 -8.53 -6.85 4.73
CA VAL A 77 -9.84 -6.21 4.90
C VAL A 77 -10.20 -5.52 3.60
N VAL A 78 -11.34 -5.89 3.03
CA VAL A 78 -11.81 -5.31 1.78
C VAL A 78 -12.93 -4.32 2.05
N PHE A 79 -12.73 -3.09 1.65
CA PHE A 79 -13.73 -2.04 1.76
C PHE A 79 -14.53 -1.91 0.47
N ARG A 80 -15.84 -2.02 0.56
CA ARG A 80 -16.84 -1.79 -0.50
C ARG A 80 -17.96 -0.86 -0.06
N SER A 81 -17.91 -0.40 1.17
CA SER A 81 -18.91 0.49 1.76
C SER A 81 -18.33 1.27 2.94
N GLY A 82 -19.05 2.28 3.39
CA GLY A 82 -18.66 3.16 4.47
C GLY A 82 -18.11 4.49 3.98
N ASP A 83 -17.28 5.14 4.79
CA ASP A 83 -16.60 6.37 4.38
C ASP A 83 -15.48 6.06 3.39
N LEU A 84 -15.59 6.63 2.18
CA LEU A 84 -14.63 6.39 1.10
C LEU A 84 -13.24 6.97 1.42
N GLY A 85 -13.21 8.15 2.05
CA GLY A 85 -11.95 8.78 2.45
C GLY A 85 -11.21 7.94 3.50
N GLU A 86 -11.94 7.40 4.48
CA GLU A 86 -11.40 6.51 5.51
C GLU A 86 -10.89 5.19 4.89
N ALA A 87 -11.64 4.59 3.98
CA ALA A 87 -11.22 3.37 3.29
C ALA A 87 -9.94 3.56 2.47
N ILE A 88 -9.85 4.66 1.73
CA ILE A 88 -8.64 5.03 0.97
C ILE A 88 -7.49 5.30 1.95
N ARG A 89 -7.75 6.01 3.05
CA ARG A 89 -6.75 6.30 4.08
C ARG A 89 -6.16 5.02 4.68
N ALA A 90 -6.99 4.04 4.96
CA ALA A 90 -6.54 2.73 5.43
C ALA A 90 -5.65 2.05 4.39
N SER A 91 -6.12 2.00 3.13
CA SER A 91 -5.45 1.33 2.02
C SER A 91 -4.09 1.92 1.63
N MET A 92 -3.83 3.18 1.99
CA MET A 92 -2.55 3.87 1.71
C MET A 92 -1.66 4.03 2.95
N SER A 93 -2.00 3.43 4.07
CA SER A 93 -1.26 3.54 5.33
C SER A 93 -0.01 2.66 5.33
N ILE A 94 1.00 3.04 4.55
CA ILE A 94 2.25 2.30 4.41
C ILE A 94 2.94 2.21 5.78
N PRO A 95 3.29 1.00 6.26
CA PRO A 95 4.02 0.83 7.52
C PRO A 95 5.30 1.65 7.55
N PHE A 96 5.62 2.20 8.71
CA PHE A 96 6.77 3.10 8.98
C PHE A 96 6.68 4.48 8.32
N VAL A 97 5.82 4.70 7.32
CA VAL A 97 5.63 6.00 6.66
C VAL A 97 4.46 6.75 7.27
N PHE A 98 3.32 6.08 7.41
CA PHE A 98 2.09 6.67 7.95
C PHE A 98 1.65 5.97 9.23
N LYS A 99 0.95 6.73 10.08
CA LYS A 99 0.23 6.12 11.20
C LYS A 99 -0.86 5.18 10.67
N PRO A 100 -1.01 3.99 11.29
CA PRO A 100 -2.13 3.12 10.98
C PRO A 100 -3.46 3.80 11.30
N LEU A 101 -4.48 3.45 10.53
CA LEU A 101 -5.84 3.81 10.87
C LEU A 101 -6.38 2.82 11.90
N ARG A 102 -6.88 3.34 13.02
CA ARG A 102 -7.60 2.52 13.99
C ARG A 102 -9.11 2.66 13.71
N LYS A 103 -9.75 1.52 13.43
CA LYS A 103 -11.19 1.44 13.21
C LYS A 103 -11.75 0.25 13.99
N ASP A 104 -12.64 0.51 14.92
CA ASP A 104 -13.11 -0.50 15.86
C ASP A 104 -11.92 -1.20 16.55
N ASP A 105 -11.86 -2.53 16.52
CA ASP A 105 -10.74 -3.32 17.05
C ASP A 105 -9.62 -3.57 16.03
N MET A 106 -9.74 -3.04 14.81
CA MET A 106 -8.76 -3.22 13.74
C MET A 106 -7.65 -2.18 13.81
N LEU A 107 -6.44 -2.60 13.49
CA LEU A 107 -5.28 -1.75 13.24
C LEU A 107 -4.90 -1.86 11.77
N LEU A 108 -5.36 -0.89 10.98
CA LEU A 108 -5.33 -0.94 9.53
C LEU A 108 -4.09 -0.27 8.96
N TYR A 109 -3.40 -1.01 8.12
CA TYR A 109 -2.30 -0.56 7.27
C TYR A 109 -2.62 -0.80 5.80
N ASP A 110 -1.72 -0.37 4.93
CA ASP A 110 -1.77 -0.56 3.49
C ASP A 110 -2.03 -2.02 3.11
N GLY A 111 -2.96 -2.23 2.19
CA GLY A 111 -3.33 -3.55 1.71
C GLY A 111 -2.17 -4.31 1.06
N GLY A 112 -1.19 -3.59 0.52
CA GLY A 112 0.03 -4.16 -0.03
C GLY A 112 0.85 -5.01 0.93
N VAL A 113 0.60 -4.91 2.25
CA VAL A 113 1.19 -5.80 3.25
C VAL A 113 0.80 -7.26 3.00
N PHE A 114 -0.46 -7.53 2.64
CA PHE A 114 -0.96 -8.90 2.42
C PHE A 114 -1.39 -9.17 0.98
N ASN A 115 -1.83 -8.15 0.23
CA ASN A 115 -2.30 -8.32 -1.14
C ASN A 115 -2.15 -7.02 -1.94
N ASN A 116 -1.02 -6.86 -2.59
CA ASN A 116 -0.70 -5.66 -3.37
C ASN A 116 -1.29 -5.68 -4.80
N PHE A 117 -1.95 -6.78 -5.20
CA PHE A 117 -2.58 -6.90 -6.51
C PHE A 117 -3.89 -7.71 -6.42
N PRO A 118 -4.99 -7.11 -5.95
CA PRO A 118 -6.21 -7.80 -5.53
C PRO A 118 -7.13 -8.19 -6.71
N TRP A 119 -6.59 -8.71 -7.82
CA TRP A 119 -7.33 -9.06 -9.03
C TRP A 119 -8.42 -10.12 -8.80
N ARG A 120 -8.22 -11.01 -7.80
CA ARG A 120 -9.20 -12.04 -7.44
C ARG A 120 -10.48 -11.42 -6.88
N TYR A 121 -10.37 -10.30 -6.13
CA TYR A 121 -11.54 -9.56 -5.65
C TYR A 121 -12.25 -8.82 -6.78
N MET A 122 -11.52 -8.24 -7.73
CA MET A 122 -12.10 -7.65 -8.93
C MET A 122 -12.98 -8.66 -9.66
N ARG A 123 -12.46 -9.86 -9.90
CA ARG A 123 -13.22 -10.95 -10.53
C ARG A 123 -14.42 -11.39 -9.69
N LYS A 124 -14.25 -11.52 -8.38
CA LYS A 124 -15.29 -11.98 -7.45
C LYS A 124 -16.47 -11.01 -7.36
N PHE A 125 -16.20 -9.71 -7.36
CA PHE A 125 -17.23 -8.71 -7.07
C PHE A 125 -17.93 -8.20 -8.34
N TYR A 126 -17.18 -8.05 -9.42
CA TYR A 126 -17.69 -7.37 -10.62
C TYR A 126 -17.85 -8.31 -11.82
N HIS A 127 -17.33 -9.54 -11.75
CA HIS A 127 -17.40 -10.53 -12.82
C HIS A 127 -17.08 -9.94 -14.22
N PRO A 128 -15.98 -9.17 -14.36
CA PRO A 128 -15.67 -8.50 -15.62
C PRO A 128 -15.28 -9.52 -16.69
N ASP A 129 -15.62 -9.21 -17.95
CA ASP A 129 -15.18 -9.98 -19.11
C ASP A 129 -13.67 -9.86 -19.32
N HIS A 130 -13.12 -8.68 -18.99
CA HIS A 130 -11.72 -8.33 -19.15
C HIS A 130 -11.19 -7.60 -17.91
N ILE A 131 -9.95 -7.87 -17.53
CA ILE A 131 -9.24 -7.14 -16.47
C ILE A 131 -7.98 -6.53 -17.10
N ILE A 132 -7.79 -5.23 -16.91
CA ILE A 132 -6.52 -4.58 -17.14
C ILE A 132 -5.86 -4.42 -15.77
N GLY A 133 -4.80 -5.18 -15.54
CA GLY A 133 -3.98 -5.08 -14.34
C GLY A 133 -2.76 -4.22 -14.60
N VAL A 134 -2.47 -3.29 -13.70
CA VAL A 134 -1.28 -2.44 -13.78
C VAL A 134 -0.47 -2.64 -12.51
N LYS A 135 0.80 -3.02 -12.67
CA LYS A 135 1.76 -3.13 -11.58
C LYS A 135 2.81 -2.02 -11.71
N CYS A 136 2.87 -1.15 -10.72
CA CYS A 136 3.81 -0.03 -10.65
C CYS A 136 4.83 -0.20 -9.51
N THR A 137 5.19 -1.43 -9.20
CA THR A 137 6.14 -1.77 -8.13
C THR A 137 7.16 -2.77 -8.65
N THR A 138 8.29 -2.89 -7.96
CA THR A 138 9.27 -3.94 -8.25
C THR A 138 8.78 -5.35 -7.92
N GLY A 139 7.58 -5.47 -7.35
CA GLY A 139 6.98 -6.75 -6.99
C GLY A 139 7.55 -7.36 -5.71
N ASN A 140 7.53 -8.67 -5.64
CA ASN A 140 8.10 -9.43 -4.52
C ASN A 140 9.63 -9.36 -4.60
N LYS A 141 10.24 -8.40 -3.92
CA LYS A 141 11.71 -8.23 -3.90
C LYS A 141 12.34 -9.21 -2.94
N ASP A 142 13.45 -9.79 -3.36
CA ASP A 142 14.38 -10.42 -2.44
C ASP A 142 15.15 -9.34 -1.67
N VAL A 143 15.18 -9.48 -0.35
CA VAL A 143 15.95 -8.60 0.53
C VAL A 143 17.31 -9.23 0.76
N THR A 144 18.36 -8.44 0.64
CA THR A 144 19.74 -8.85 0.87
C THR A 144 20.28 -8.23 2.17
N GLU A 145 21.43 -8.67 2.61
CA GLU A 145 22.14 -8.10 3.76
C GLU A 145 22.47 -6.60 3.63
N ASN A 146 22.52 -6.10 2.38
CA ASN A 146 22.78 -4.69 2.06
C ASN A 146 21.51 -3.85 1.91
N SER A 147 20.33 -4.46 2.03
CA SER A 147 19.06 -3.75 1.94
C SER A 147 18.83 -2.85 3.15
N SER A 148 18.06 -1.79 2.97
CA SER A 148 17.75 -0.88 4.08
C SER A 148 17.04 -1.61 5.24
N VAL A 149 17.16 -1.09 6.45
CA VAL A 149 16.47 -1.65 7.63
C VAL A 149 14.94 -1.67 7.42
N ILE A 150 14.42 -0.67 6.72
CA ILE A 150 12.98 -0.60 6.40
C ILE A 150 12.59 -1.71 5.43
N ASP A 151 13.38 -1.96 4.38
CA ASP A 151 13.12 -3.04 3.42
C ASP A 151 13.15 -4.40 4.11
N GLN A 152 14.15 -4.63 4.98
CA GLN A 152 14.23 -5.85 5.78
C GLN A 152 13.03 -6.00 6.71
N ALA A 153 12.62 -4.92 7.39
CA ALA A 153 11.44 -4.94 8.26
C ALA A 153 10.14 -5.19 7.47
N MET A 154 10.01 -4.57 6.29
CA MET A 154 8.88 -4.79 5.39
C MET A 154 8.79 -6.25 4.94
N MET A 155 9.91 -6.89 4.62
CA MET A 155 9.94 -8.32 4.25
C MET A 155 9.32 -9.22 5.33
N PHE A 156 9.54 -8.90 6.62
CA PHE A 156 8.99 -9.71 7.72
C PHE A 156 7.49 -9.55 7.93
N ILE A 157 6.90 -8.45 7.47
CA ILE A 157 5.47 -8.16 7.70
C ILE A 157 4.63 -8.35 6.44
N THR A 158 5.23 -8.28 5.25
CA THR A 158 4.53 -8.45 3.98
C THR A 158 4.44 -9.91 3.57
N THR A 159 3.41 -10.24 2.79
CA THR A 159 3.28 -11.54 2.14
C THR A 159 3.55 -11.42 0.64
N HIS A 160 3.95 -12.53 0.03
CA HIS A 160 4.08 -12.58 -1.42
C HIS A 160 2.74 -12.32 -2.10
N THR A 161 2.71 -11.30 -2.95
CA THR A 161 1.52 -10.97 -3.74
C THR A 161 1.42 -11.87 -4.96
N ASP A 162 0.20 -12.37 -5.24
CA ASP A 162 -0.10 -13.13 -6.45
C ASP A 162 -0.35 -12.16 -7.62
N TYR A 163 0.66 -11.98 -8.46
CA TYR A 163 0.57 -11.20 -9.69
C TYR A 163 0.15 -12.02 -10.92
N ALA A 164 -0.19 -13.30 -10.75
CA ALA A 164 -0.53 -14.21 -11.85
C ALA A 164 -1.95 -13.95 -12.38
N LEU A 165 -2.15 -12.78 -12.99
CA LEU A 165 -3.38 -12.50 -13.72
C LEU A 165 -3.44 -13.44 -14.94
N PRO A 166 -4.52 -14.27 -15.10
CA PRO A 166 -4.64 -15.14 -16.26
C PRO A 166 -4.60 -14.36 -17.57
N GLU A 167 -3.77 -14.74 -18.53
CA GLU A 167 -3.58 -14.03 -19.80
C GLU A 167 -4.83 -14.02 -20.68
N ARG A 168 -5.66 -15.07 -20.59
CA ARG A 168 -6.86 -15.19 -21.42
C ARG A 168 -7.85 -14.05 -21.10
N ASN A 169 -8.09 -13.20 -22.09
CA ASN A 169 -8.99 -12.03 -22.03
C ASN A 169 -8.57 -10.95 -21.03
N ASN A 170 -7.34 -10.95 -20.56
CA ASN A 170 -6.85 -9.94 -19.62
C ASN A 170 -5.54 -9.35 -20.13
N ILE A 171 -5.22 -8.16 -19.65
CA ILE A 171 -3.99 -7.44 -19.99
C ILE A 171 -3.28 -7.12 -18.70
N PHE A 172 -1.99 -7.46 -18.63
CA PHE A 172 -1.17 -7.15 -17.47
C PHE A 172 -0.02 -6.24 -17.89
N ILE A 173 -0.07 -4.98 -17.44
CA ILE A 173 0.99 -3.99 -17.66
C ILE A 173 1.91 -4.05 -16.45
N ASP A 174 3.08 -4.67 -16.68
CA ASP A 174 4.10 -4.85 -15.64
C ASP A 174 5.34 -4.01 -16.01
N ARG A 175 5.55 -2.96 -15.24
CA ARG A 175 6.81 -2.22 -15.28
C ARG A 175 7.41 -2.18 -13.89
N ALA A 176 8.64 -2.68 -13.77
CA ALA A 176 9.45 -2.42 -12.60
C ALA A 176 9.80 -0.93 -12.56
N VAL A 177 9.30 -0.23 -11.56
CA VAL A 177 9.62 1.18 -11.34
C VAL A 177 10.77 1.24 -10.34
N ASP A 178 11.93 1.71 -10.77
CA ASP A 178 13.10 1.90 -9.91
C ASP A 178 13.08 3.31 -9.30
N VAL A 179 12.05 3.56 -8.51
CA VAL A 179 11.84 4.83 -7.80
C VAL A 179 11.45 4.52 -6.36
N GLY A 180 12.05 5.24 -5.44
CA GLY A 180 11.73 5.13 -4.02
C GLY A 180 10.28 5.55 -3.75
N MET A 181 9.67 4.91 -2.77
CA MET A 181 8.25 5.08 -2.40
C MET A 181 7.85 6.54 -2.08
N LEU A 182 8.80 7.38 -1.68
CA LEU A 182 8.58 8.78 -1.29
C LEU A 182 9.21 9.79 -2.27
N GLU A 183 9.73 9.35 -3.41
CA GLU A 183 10.34 10.22 -4.43
C GLU A 183 9.25 10.84 -5.34
N PHE A 184 8.36 11.64 -4.75
CA PHE A 184 7.24 12.28 -5.45
C PHE A 184 7.68 13.27 -6.54
N GLU A 185 8.90 13.79 -6.49
CA GLU A 185 9.49 14.64 -7.51
C GLU A 185 9.63 13.93 -8.87
N LYS A 186 9.70 12.60 -8.89
CA LYS A 186 9.75 11.79 -10.10
C LYS A 186 8.37 11.44 -10.66
N ALA A 187 7.29 11.91 -10.04
CA ALA A 187 5.92 11.52 -10.41
C ALA A 187 5.60 11.80 -11.89
N THR A 188 6.02 12.96 -12.42
CA THR A 188 5.78 13.31 -13.83
C THR A 188 6.43 12.34 -14.79
N GLU A 189 7.67 11.93 -14.51
CA GLU A 189 8.39 10.94 -15.31
C GLU A 189 7.71 9.58 -15.29
N ILE A 190 7.29 9.13 -14.10
CA ILE A 190 6.60 7.83 -13.93
C ILE A 190 5.25 7.83 -14.64
N ILE A 191 4.50 8.93 -14.58
CA ILE A 191 3.23 9.08 -15.29
C ILE A 191 3.46 8.97 -16.80
N GLN A 192 4.49 9.63 -17.34
CA GLN A 192 4.81 9.54 -18.77
C GLN A 192 5.21 8.12 -19.17
N GLN A 193 6.03 7.45 -18.37
CA GLN A 193 6.40 6.05 -18.61
C GLN A 193 5.19 5.13 -18.63
N GLY A 194 4.26 5.26 -17.67
CA GLY A 194 3.02 4.47 -17.64
C GLY A 194 2.12 4.73 -18.86
N TYR A 195 2.08 5.97 -19.32
CA TYR A 195 1.37 6.32 -20.55
C TYR A 195 2.00 5.64 -21.77
N ASP A 196 3.31 5.75 -21.93
CA ASP A 196 4.04 5.17 -23.07
C ASP A 196 3.92 3.65 -23.10
N ASP A 197 4.01 2.98 -21.96
CA ASP A 197 3.83 1.52 -21.84
C ASP A 197 2.42 1.09 -22.24
N THR A 198 1.42 1.85 -21.82
CA THR A 198 0.03 1.59 -22.18
C THR A 198 -0.20 1.80 -23.68
N MET A 199 0.32 2.89 -24.24
CA MET A 199 0.20 3.20 -25.66
C MET A 199 0.93 2.18 -26.54
N ALA A 200 2.08 1.66 -26.11
CA ALA A 200 2.79 0.60 -26.82
C ALA A 200 1.99 -0.71 -26.93
N ARG A 201 1.02 -0.92 -26.03
CA ARG A 201 0.12 -2.09 -26.04
C ARG A 201 -1.30 -1.77 -26.49
N MET A 202 -1.53 -0.58 -27.02
CA MET A 202 -2.90 -0.14 -27.36
C MET A 202 -3.59 -1.05 -28.39
N ASP A 203 -2.88 -1.55 -29.39
CA ASP A 203 -3.43 -2.48 -30.38
C ASP A 203 -3.89 -3.79 -29.73
N GLU A 204 -3.12 -4.33 -28.80
CA GLU A 204 -3.49 -5.52 -28.02
C GLU A 204 -4.73 -5.25 -27.15
N ILE A 205 -4.77 -4.08 -26.51
CA ILE A 205 -5.91 -3.64 -25.69
C ILE A 205 -7.18 -3.59 -26.54
N LEU A 206 -7.12 -2.94 -27.71
CA LEU A 206 -8.27 -2.79 -28.61
C LEU A 206 -8.73 -4.11 -29.24
N GLN A 207 -7.82 -5.06 -29.44
CA GLN A 207 -8.16 -6.41 -29.89
C GLN A 207 -8.81 -7.25 -28.80
N THR A 208 -8.33 -7.10 -27.56
CA THR A 208 -8.83 -7.86 -26.40
C THR A 208 -10.17 -7.31 -25.91
N ILE A 209 -10.33 -5.99 -25.93
CA ILE A 209 -11.52 -5.29 -25.43
C ILE A 209 -12.21 -4.61 -26.64
N PRO A 210 -13.08 -5.33 -27.36
CA PRO A 210 -13.74 -4.76 -28.53
C PRO A 210 -14.65 -3.60 -28.11
N ALA A 211 -14.64 -2.53 -28.89
CA ALA A 211 -15.55 -1.41 -28.71
C ALA A 211 -17.01 -1.92 -28.70
N ARG A 212 -17.76 -1.56 -27.66
CA ARG A 212 -19.21 -1.82 -27.67
C ARG A 212 -19.82 -1.06 -28.85
N ARG A 213 -20.41 -1.79 -29.76
CA ARG A 213 -21.22 -1.22 -30.85
C ARG A 213 -22.56 -0.74 -30.32
#